data_f091c95f296cd320fc24e96669824319
#
_entry.id   f091c95f296cd320fc24e96669824319
#
_cell.length_a   1.000
_cell.length_b   1.000
_cell.length_c   1.000
_cell.angle_alpha   90.00
_cell.angle_beta   90.00
_cell.angle_gamma   90.00
#
_symmetry.space_group_name_H-M   'P 1'
#
loop_
_entity.id
_entity.type
_entity.pdbx_description
1 polymer ?
#
loop_
_entity_poly.entity_id
_entity_poly.type
_entity_poly.pdbx_seq_one_letter_code
_entity_poly.pdbx_strand_id
1 'polypeptide(L)'
;MDFGDAALSNVGALQLDSIAGDADTNTSITFSGSDVITIATGGSGRLTIGDGALSPVTDNQIDLGTSSLEFKDAYFDGTVHTDAISLDGTAITSTAAELNILDGVTSTAAELNLVDGITAGTVTASKAVIVDSNKDLTGLRNLTIAGDLTVSGDDITMATNTAGNL
;
A
#
# COMPACT_ATOMS: atom_id res chain seq x y z
N MET A 1 49.38 17.67 14.32
CA MET A 1 49.23 19.13 14.47
C MET A 1 47.92 19.35 15.18
N ASP A 2 47.97 19.91 16.39
CA ASP A 2 46.77 20.25 17.15
C ASP A 2 46.45 21.72 16.86
N PHE A 3 45.23 21.98 16.39
CA PHE A 3 44.76 23.34 16.11
C PHE A 3 43.96 23.91 17.30
N GLY A 4 43.83 23.14 18.40
CA GLY A 4 42.96 23.50 19.52
C GLY A 4 41.54 23.79 19.01
N ASP A 5 40.85 24.75 19.60
CA ASP A 5 39.49 25.17 19.20
C ASP A 5 39.50 26.18 18.02
N ALA A 6 40.62 26.31 17.29
CA ALA A 6 40.71 27.23 16.17
C ALA A 6 39.99 26.67 14.91
N ALA A 7 39.14 27.50 14.33
CA ALA A 7 38.48 27.13 13.05
C ALA A 7 39.50 27.09 11.90
N LEU A 8 39.41 26.05 11.06
CA LEU A 8 40.13 26.02 9.80
C LEU A 8 39.32 26.88 8.78
N SER A 9 39.90 27.98 8.34
CA SER A 9 39.32 28.89 7.36
C SER A 9 40.17 28.97 6.08
N ASN A 10 39.55 29.19 4.95
CA ASN A 10 40.21 29.30 3.62
C ASN A 10 41.08 28.07 3.26
N VAL A 11 40.67 26.90 3.70
CA VAL A 11 41.29 25.63 3.29
C VAL A 11 40.71 25.23 1.93
N GLY A 12 41.58 24.98 0.95
CA GLY A 12 41.16 24.45 -0.37
C GLY A 12 40.62 23.01 -0.24
N ALA A 13 41.20 22.06 -0.95
CA ALA A 13 40.87 20.66 -0.73
C ALA A 13 41.55 20.14 0.54
N LEU A 14 40.75 19.54 1.44
CA LEU A 14 41.25 18.82 2.61
C LEU A 14 41.11 17.32 2.35
N GLN A 15 42.23 16.62 2.24
CA GLN A 15 42.26 15.17 2.05
C GLN A 15 42.32 14.50 3.43
N LEU A 16 41.28 13.75 3.75
CA LEU A 16 41.12 13.05 5.03
C LEU A 16 40.74 11.60 4.79
N ASP A 17 41.27 10.69 5.59
CA ASP A 17 40.83 9.31 5.65
C ASP A 17 39.52 9.19 6.46
N SER A 18 39.35 10.04 7.47
CA SER A 18 38.15 10.09 8.32
C SER A 18 37.99 11.42 9.03
N ILE A 19 36.74 11.67 9.46
CA ILE A 19 36.38 12.73 10.42
C ILE A 19 35.77 12.02 11.62
N ALA A 20 36.32 12.22 12.81
CA ALA A 20 35.81 11.65 14.06
C ALA A 20 35.47 12.75 15.08
N GLY A 21 34.56 12.43 16.00
CA GLY A 21 34.23 13.33 17.10
C GLY A 21 35.41 13.48 18.08
N ASP A 22 35.67 14.68 18.57
CA ASP A 22 36.76 14.96 19.49
C ASP A 22 36.59 14.23 20.84
N ALA A 23 35.45 14.34 21.46
CA ALA A 23 35.12 13.67 22.72
C ALA A 23 34.54 12.25 22.54
N ASP A 24 34.14 11.88 21.32
CA ASP A 24 33.55 10.59 20.95
C ASP A 24 34.28 10.04 19.73
N THR A 25 35.40 9.37 19.94
CA THR A 25 36.23 8.79 18.87
C THR A 25 35.59 7.57 18.18
N ASN A 26 34.44 7.10 18.66
CA ASN A 26 33.74 5.98 18.09
C ASN A 26 32.57 6.40 17.15
N THR A 27 32.39 7.72 16.97
CA THR A 27 31.48 8.29 15.98
C THR A 27 32.30 8.96 14.88
N SER A 28 32.14 8.54 13.63
CA SER A 28 32.98 8.99 12.52
C SER A 28 32.30 8.97 11.17
N ILE A 29 32.85 9.75 10.25
CA ILE A 29 32.64 9.62 8.81
C ILE A 29 33.99 9.17 8.23
N THR A 30 34.02 8.01 7.60
CA THR A 30 35.24 7.41 7.04
C THR A 30 35.13 7.31 5.52
N PHE A 31 36.17 7.72 4.82
CA PHE A 31 36.33 7.52 3.39
C PHE A 31 37.06 6.19 3.20
N SER A 32 36.28 5.09 3.16
CA SER A 32 36.80 3.73 3.16
C SER A 32 36.78 3.11 1.77
N GLY A 33 37.95 2.76 1.27
CA GLY A 33 38.11 2.12 -0.03
C GLY A 33 37.81 3.04 -1.21
N SER A 34 37.63 2.46 -2.39
CA SER A 34 37.26 3.20 -3.59
C SER A 34 35.77 3.52 -3.54
N ASP A 35 35.45 4.83 -3.57
CA ASP A 35 34.08 5.33 -3.80
C ASP A 35 33.05 5.00 -2.68
N VAL A 36 33.52 4.80 -1.42
CA VAL A 36 32.64 4.47 -0.29
C VAL A 36 32.85 5.46 0.87
N ILE A 37 31.73 6.03 1.36
CA ILE A 37 31.68 6.79 2.60
C ILE A 37 30.92 5.95 3.63
N THR A 38 31.51 5.73 4.81
CA THR A 38 30.85 5.05 5.93
C THR A 38 30.58 6.02 7.07
N ILE A 39 29.34 6.07 7.54
CA ILE A 39 28.95 6.77 8.76
C ILE A 39 28.85 5.74 9.88
N ALA A 40 29.62 5.97 10.96
CA ALA A 40 29.68 5.08 12.11
C ALA A 40 29.23 5.80 13.39
N THR A 41 28.55 5.07 14.25
CA THR A 41 28.20 5.47 15.61
C THR A 41 28.39 4.30 16.58
N GLY A 42 28.91 4.57 17.79
CA GLY A 42 29.17 3.52 18.78
C GLY A 42 30.20 2.48 18.30
N GLY A 43 31.19 2.89 17.50
CA GLY A 43 32.26 2.03 16.99
C GLY A 43 31.84 1.07 15.86
N SER A 44 30.64 1.21 15.35
CA SER A 44 30.13 0.35 14.26
C SER A 44 29.60 1.19 13.12
N GLY A 45 29.93 0.79 11.88
CA GLY A 45 29.32 1.37 10.68
C GLY A 45 27.80 1.19 10.72
N ARG A 46 27.09 2.25 10.37
CA ARG A 46 25.63 2.26 10.31
C ARG A 46 25.14 2.42 8.89
N LEU A 47 25.69 3.36 8.18
CA LEU A 47 25.22 3.77 6.87
C LEU A 47 26.42 3.88 5.93
N THR A 48 26.26 3.41 4.70
CA THR A 48 27.22 3.59 3.61
C THR A 48 26.59 4.36 2.45
N ILE A 49 27.39 5.24 1.85
CA ILE A 49 27.13 5.83 0.54
C ILE A 49 28.16 5.21 -0.41
N GLY A 50 27.71 4.39 -1.32
CA GLY A 50 28.49 3.83 -2.41
C GLY A 50 28.10 4.42 -3.74
N ASP A 51 28.69 3.91 -4.82
CA ASP A 51 28.32 4.34 -6.17
C ASP A 51 26.86 3.90 -6.48
N GLY A 52 25.97 4.89 -6.50
CA GLY A 52 24.56 4.69 -6.84
C GLY A 52 23.66 4.19 -5.70
N ALA A 53 24.16 4.01 -4.47
CA ALA A 53 23.36 3.53 -3.36
C ALA A 53 23.65 4.20 -2.03
N LEU A 54 22.60 4.45 -1.25
CA LEU A 54 22.65 4.71 0.19
C LEU A 54 22.07 3.49 0.90
N SER A 55 22.88 2.79 1.70
CA SER A 55 22.46 1.51 2.31
C SER A 55 22.91 1.38 3.77
N PRO A 56 22.18 0.64 4.61
CA PRO A 56 22.67 0.23 5.90
C PRO A 56 23.87 -0.71 5.74
N VAL A 57 24.78 -0.72 6.72
CA VAL A 57 25.92 -1.65 6.73
C VAL A 57 25.48 -3.09 6.98
N THR A 58 24.41 -3.26 7.74
CA THR A 58 23.80 -4.55 8.04
C THR A 58 22.32 -4.49 7.70
N ASP A 59 21.81 -5.56 7.11
CA ASP A 59 20.39 -5.68 6.77
C ASP A 59 19.49 -5.46 8.00
N ASN A 60 18.38 -4.74 7.79
CA ASN A 60 17.36 -4.43 8.82
C ASN A 60 17.93 -3.75 10.09
N GLN A 61 18.95 -2.91 9.94
CA GLN A 61 19.64 -2.26 11.09
C GLN A 61 19.19 -0.83 11.35
N ILE A 62 18.69 -0.12 10.36
CA ILE A 62 18.43 1.32 10.44
C ILE A 62 17.05 1.65 9.95
N ASP A 63 16.30 2.35 10.78
CA ASP A 63 15.02 2.96 10.41
C ASP A 63 15.24 4.33 9.77
N LEU A 64 14.39 4.70 8.82
CA LEU A 64 14.30 6.05 8.30
C LEU A 64 13.24 6.83 9.09
N GLY A 65 13.66 7.52 10.12
CA GLY A 65 12.81 8.18 11.10
C GLY A 65 12.47 7.29 12.30
N THR A 66 11.63 7.78 13.17
CA THR A 66 11.10 7.07 14.35
C THR A 66 9.60 7.39 14.50
N SER A 67 8.89 6.70 15.38
CA SER A 67 7.48 6.99 15.70
C SER A 67 7.21 8.38 16.29
N SER A 68 8.27 9.11 16.66
CA SER A 68 8.18 10.46 17.26
C SER A 68 8.88 11.52 16.43
N LEU A 69 9.77 11.13 15.51
CA LEU A 69 10.57 12.00 14.66
C LEU A 69 10.44 11.48 13.23
N GLU A 70 9.39 11.90 12.56
CA GLU A 70 8.99 11.46 11.23
C GLU A 70 9.56 12.37 10.15
N PHE A 71 9.84 11.80 8.97
CA PHE A 71 10.11 12.60 7.78
C PHE A 71 8.79 13.19 7.27
N LYS A 72 8.84 14.46 6.84
CA LYS A 72 7.65 15.14 6.33
C LYS A 72 7.14 14.49 5.06
N ASP A 73 8.01 14.30 4.08
CA ASP A 73 7.66 13.80 2.76
C ASP A 73 8.79 12.90 2.22
N ALA A 74 8.48 11.93 1.37
CA ALA A 74 9.42 11.16 0.58
C ALA A 74 8.99 11.14 -0.89
N TYR A 75 9.91 11.44 -1.81
CA TYR A 75 9.68 11.49 -3.24
C TYR A 75 10.57 10.47 -3.96
N PHE A 76 9.96 9.55 -4.69
CA PHE A 76 10.64 8.52 -5.47
C PHE A 76 10.16 8.57 -6.91
N ASP A 77 11.10 8.59 -7.86
CA ASP A 77 10.79 8.53 -9.30
C ASP A 77 10.68 7.08 -9.81
N GLY A 78 10.99 6.11 -8.98
CA GLY A 78 10.99 4.69 -9.29
C GLY A 78 10.03 3.89 -8.43
N THR A 79 10.30 2.60 -8.35
CA THR A 79 9.49 1.65 -7.57
C THR A 79 9.95 1.60 -6.11
N VAL A 80 9.02 1.59 -5.18
CA VAL A 80 9.28 1.30 -3.77
C VAL A 80 9.09 -0.20 -3.54
N HIS A 81 10.18 -0.88 -3.18
CA HIS A 81 10.14 -2.29 -2.78
C HIS A 81 10.04 -2.37 -1.25
N THR A 82 9.05 -3.08 -0.75
CA THR A 82 8.81 -3.26 0.69
C THR A 82 8.17 -4.60 0.95
N ASP A 83 8.49 -5.22 2.08
CA ASP A 83 7.90 -6.48 2.52
C ASP A 83 6.48 -6.29 3.09
N ALA A 84 6.19 -5.11 3.63
CA ALA A 84 4.89 -4.77 4.19
C ALA A 84 4.62 -3.27 4.10
N ILE A 85 3.36 -2.90 3.98
CA ILE A 85 2.89 -1.51 4.06
C ILE A 85 1.94 -1.38 5.25
N SER A 86 2.20 -0.39 6.10
CA SER A 86 1.29 0.00 7.17
C SER A 86 0.90 1.47 7.00
N LEU A 87 -0.38 1.77 7.08
CA LEU A 87 -0.91 3.12 7.06
C LEU A 87 -1.53 3.42 8.42
N ASP A 88 -1.03 4.46 9.08
CA ASP A 88 -1.48 4.86 10.42
C ASP A 88 -1.51 3.68 11.42
N GLY A 89 -0.42 2.90 11.44
CA GLY A 89 -0.28 1.74 12.31
C GLY A 89 -1.08 0.49 11.90
N THR A 90 -1.89 0.57 10.84
CA THR A 90 -2.68 -0.56 10.32
C THR A 90 -1.99 -1.18 9.12
N ALA A 91 -1.64 -2.46 9.21
CA ALA A 91 -1.03 -3.19 8.11
C ALA A 91 -2.02 -3.44 6.96
N ILE A 92 -1.58 -3.21 5.73
CA ILE A 92 -2.29 -3.68 4.55
C ILE A 92 -1.99 -5.16 4.39
N THR A 93 -3.03 -6.00 4.56
CA THR A 93 -2.92 -7.46 4.44
C THR A 93 -3.26 -7.98 3.05
N SER A 94 -3.85 -7.13 2.20
CA SER A 94 -4.18 -7.49 0.82
C SER A 94 -2.91 -7.70 0.01
N THR A 95 -2.88 -8.76 -0.77
CA THR A 95 -1.83 -9.03 -1.75
C THR A 95 -1.88 -8.02 -2.91
N ALA A 96 -0.78 -7.86 -3.64
CA ALA A 96 -0.76 -7.03 -4.84
C ALA A 96 -1.80 -7.49 -5.89
N ALA A 97 -2.03 -8.81 -6.01
CA ALA A 97 -3.05 -9.35 -6.91
C ALA A 97 -4.47 -8.92 -6.51
N GLU A 98 -4.78 -8.94 -5.20
CA GLU A 98 -6.09 -8.49 -4.69
C GLU A 98 -6.28 -6.98 -4.83
N LEU A 99 -5.24 -6.18 -4.63
CA LEU A 99 -5.30 -4.73 -4.87
C LEU A 99 -5.48 -4.43 -6.37
N ASN A 100 -4.80 -5.18 -7.24
CA ASN A 100 -4.89 -4.98 -8.70
C ASN A 100 -6.26 -5.38 -9.28
N ILE A 101 -7.09 -6.18 -8.58
CA ILE A 101 -8.48 -6.45 -8.98
C ILE A 101 -9.29 -5.14 -9.00
N LEU A 102 -8.93 -4.16 -8.19
CA LEU A 102 -9.60 -2.86 -8.14
C LEU A 102 -9.10 -1.88 -9.21
N ASP A 103 -8.09 -2.26 -10.01
CA ASP A 103 -7.62 -1.43 -11.12
C ASP A 103 -8.72 -1.28 -12.17
N GLY A 104 -9.03 -0.04 -12.54
CA GLY A 104 -10.12 0.29 -13.46
C GLY A 104 -11.53 0.25 -12.86
N VAL A 105 -11.72 -0.10 -11.60
CA VAL A 105 -13.03 -0.01 -10.93
C VAL A 105 -13.37 1.46 -10.70
N THR A 106 -14.48 1.90 -11.32
CA THR A 106 -15.02 3.26 -11.16
C THR A 106 -16.17 3.34 -10.16
N SER A 107 -16.64 2.18 -9.65
CA SER A 107 -17.69 2.13 -8.65
C SER A 107 -17.25 2.70 -7.31
N THR A 108 -18.13 3.44 -6.68
CA THR A 108 -17.93 3.91 -5.30
C THR A 108 -17.98 2.76 -4.29
N ALA A 109 -17.44 2.96 -3.09
CA ALA A 109 -17.56 1.96 -2.01
C ALA A 109 -19.02 1.63 -1.67
N ALA A 110 -19.92 2.61 -1.75
CA ALA A 110 -21.34 2.40 -1.52
C ALA A 110 -21.97 1.46 -2.59
N GLU A 111 -21.60 1.62 -3.86
CA GLU A 111 -22.05 0.76 -4.95
C GLU A 111 -21.44 -0.65 -4.86
N LEU A 112 -20.17 -0.77 -4.51
CA LEU A 112 -19.55 -2.07 -4.26
C LEU A 112 -20.22 -2.81 -3.09
N ASN A 113 -20.62 -2.11 -2.05
CA ASN A 113 -21.32 -2.71 -0.92
C ASN A 113 -22.73 -3.24 -1.26
N LEU A 114 -23.29 -2.90 -2.44
CA LEU A 114 -24.54 -3.51 -2.90
C LEU A 114 -24.37 -4.98 -3.27
N VAL A 115 -23.16 -5.43 -3.61
CA VAL A 115 -22.87 -6.84 -3.94
C VAL A 115 -22.37 -7.64 -2.72
N ASP A 116 -22.15 -7.00 -1.56
CA ASP A 116 -21.72 -7.67 -0.35
C ASP A 116 -22.85 -8.52 0.26
N GLY A 117 -22.54 -9.78 0.62
CA GLY A 117 -23.47 -10.70 1.28
C GLY A 117 -24.67 -11.13 0.45
N ILE A 118 -24.64 -10.95 -0.89
CA ILE A 118 -25.70 -11.44 -1.77
C ILE A 118 -25.57 -12.94 -2.04
N THR A 119 -26.71 -13.59 -2.28
CA THR A 119 -26.77 -14.97 -2.76
C THR A 119 -27.26 -14.95 -4.19
N ALA A 120 -26.51 -15.56 -5.12
CA ALA A 120 -26.90 -15.66 -6.52
C ALA A 120 -28.28 -16.35 -6.66
N GLY A 121 -29.12 -15.82 -7.55
CA GLY A 121 -30.48 -16.31 -7.75
C GLY A 121 -31.51 -15.80 -6.73
N THR A 122 -31.11 -15.04 -5.71
CA THR A 122 -32.02 -14.55 -4.65
C THR A 122 -32.03 -13.02 -4.60
N VAL A 123 -33.21 -12.42 -4.56
CA VAL A 123 -33.37 -10.97 -4.39
C VAL A 123 -33.33 -10.60 -2.91
N THR A 124 -32.42 -9.70 -2.56
CA THR A 124 -32.30 -9.14 -1.21
C THR A 124 -32.56 -7.63 -1.26
N ALA A 125 -33.31 -7.10 -0.29
CA ALA A 125 -33.62 -5.68 -0.23
C ALA A 125 -32.35 -4.82 -0.15
N SER A 126 -32.30 -3.72 -0.91
CA SER A 126 -31.18 -2.78 -0.98
C SER A 126 -29.85 -3.40 -1.43
N LYS A 127 -29.91 -4.47 -2.19
CA LYS A 127 -28.73 -5.15 -2.77
C LYS A 127 -28.85 -5.27 -4.28
N ALA A 128 -27.71 -5.46 -4.93
CA ALA A 128 -27.67 -5.82 -6.34
C ALA A 128 -28.31 -7.19 -6.56
N VAL A 129 -28.83 -7.41 -7.75
CA VAL A 129 -29.43 -8.67 -8.15
C VAL A 129 -28.49 -9.40 -9.08
N ILE A 130 -28.05 -10.59 -8.69
CA ILE A 130 -27.23 -11.50 -9.50
C ILE A 130 -28.01 -12.80 -9.69
N VAL A 131 -28.17 -13.24 -10.94
CA VAL A 131 -28.76 -14.55 -11.26
C VAL A 131 -27.81 -15.67 -10.84
N ASP A 132 -28.34 -16.88 -10.61
CA ASP A 132 -27.52 -18.06 -10.31
C ASP A 132 -26.85 -18.65 -11.59
N SER A 133 -26.19 -19.80 -11.48
CA SER A 133 -25.52 -20.50 -12.61
C SER A 133 -26.46 -20.95 -13.70
N ASN A 134 -27.76 -21.15 -13.43
CA ASN A 134 -28.82 -21.51 -14.39
C ASN A 134 -29.46 -20.26 -15.01
N LYS A 135 -29.05 -19.05 -14.55
CA LYS A 135 -29.65 -17.75 -14.88
C LYS A 135 -31.03 -17.54 -14.25
N ASP A 136 -31.30 -18.23 -13.14
CA ASP A 136 -32.55 -18.12 -12.40
C ASP A 136 -32.53 -16.97 -11.40
N LEU A 137 -33.71 -16.41 -11.11
CA LEU A 137 -33.95 -15.37 -10.13
C LEU A 137 -35.20 -15.67 -9.33
N THR A 138 -35.07 -15.74 -7.99
CA THR A 138 -36.17 -16.02 -7.08
C THR A 138 -36.32 -14.91 -6.03
N GLY A 139 -37.49 -14.86 -5.35
CA GLY A 139 -37.70 -13.93 -4.24
C GLY A 139 -38.14 -12.52 -4.64
N LEU A 140 -38.53 -12.29 -5.89
CA LEU A 140 -39.19 -11.05 -6.29
C LEU A 140 -40.59 -10.99 -5.66
N ARG A 141 -40.85 -10.01 -4.81
CA ARG A 141 -42.18 -9.79 -4.23
C ARG A 141 -43.17 -9.19 -5.27
N ASN A 142 -42.71 -8.22 -6.03
CA ASN A 142 -43.45 -7.59 -7.10
C ASN A 142 -42.49 -7.40 -8.29
N LEU A 143 -42.96 -7.70 -9.48
CA LEU A 143 -42.28 -7.41 -10.73
C LEU A 143 -43.19 -6.50 -11.57
N THR A 144 -42.72 -5.28 -11.84
CA THR A 144 -43.36 -4.34 -12.74
C THR A 144 -42.53 -4.21 -14.01
N ILE A 145 -43.11 -4.53 -15.16
CA ILE A 145 -42.47 -4.42 -16.47
C ILE A 145 -43.16 -3.27 -17.22
N ALA A 146 -42.37 -2.26 -17.60
CA ALA A 146 -42.89 -1.10 -18.33
C ALA A 146 -43.05 -1.36 -19.86
N GLY A 147 -42.48 -2.44 -20.36
CA GLY A 147 -42.56 -2.89 -21.75
C GLY A 147 -43.18 -4.27 -21.84
N ASP A 148 -42.90 -4.98 -22.94
CA ASP A 148 -43.44 -6.32 -23.19
C ASP A 148 -42.68 -7.38 -22.37
N LEU A 149 -43.40 -8.38 -21.84
CA LEU A 149 -42.84 -9.61 -21.29
C LEU A 149 -42.84 -10.68 -22.40
N THR A 150 -41.66 -11.13 -22.80
CA THR A 150 -41.50 -12.28 -23.69
C THR A 150 -41.08 -13.49 -22.86
N VAL A 151 -41.90 -14.52 -22.84
CA VAL A 151 -41.63 -15.82 -22.24
C VAL A 151 -41.35 -16.81 -23.35
N SER A 152 -40.08 -17.27 -23.41
CA SER A 152 -39.64 -18.22 -24.46
C SER A 152 -39.69 -19.69 -24.01
N GLY A 153 -40.12 -19.95 -22.77
CA GLY A 153 -40.37 -21.30 -22.22
C GLY A 153 -41.84 -21.69 -22.29
N ASP A 154 -42.14 -22.92 -21.94
CA ASP A 154 -43.47 -23.52 -22.17
C ASP A 154 -44.54 -23.09 -21.15
N ASP A 155 -44.17 -22.58 -19.97
CA ASP A 155 -45.13 -22.32 -18.88
C ASP A 155 -44.98 -20.96 -18.17
N ILE A 156 -46.08 -20.21 -18.11
CA ILE A 156 -46.30 -19.20 -17.08
C ILE A 156 -47.20 -19.82 -16.01
N THR A 157 -46.60 -20.28 -14.88
CA THR A 157 -47.39 -20.81 -13.78
C THR A 157 -47.84 -19.67 -12.87
N MET A 158 -49.09 -19.36 -12.85
CA MET A 158 -49.70 -18.40 -11.92
C MET A 158 -50.38 -19.16 -10.78
N ALA A 159 -49.91 -18.96 -9.54
CA ALA A 159 -50.60 -19.46 -8.37
C ALA A 159 -52.03 -18.86 -8.35
N THR A 160 -53.04 -19.68 -8.14
CA THR A 160 -54.44 -19.26 -8.11
C THR A 160 -54.63 -18.14 -7.06
N ASN A 161 -54.91 -16.95 -7.55
CA ASN A 161 -55.33 -15.85 -6.69
C ASN A 161 -56.78 -16.12 -6.28
N THR A 162 -57.09 -16.13 -4.98
CA THR A 162 -58.42 -16.25 -4.43
C THR A 162 -59.39 -15.13 -4.83
N ALA A 163 -58.93 -14.11 -5.53
CA ALA A 163 -59.71 -12.97 -5.98
C ALA A 163 -60.14 -13.02 -7.47
N GLY A 164 -59.82 -14.07 -8.20
CA GLY A 164 -60.41 -14.39 -9.54
C GLY A 164 -60.19 -13.35 -10.62
N ASN A 165 -59.12 -12.57 -10.60
CA ASN A 165 -58.81 -11.62 -11.68
C ASN A 165 -57.53 -12.01 -12.41
N LEU A 166 -57.69 -12.57 -13.56
CA LEU A 166 -56.82 -12.37 -14.71
C LEU A 166 -57.39 -11.27 -15.56
#